data_5261e64e08be159cebe1b1b5573dbbeb
#
_entry.id   5261e64e08be159cebe1b1b5573dbbeb
#
_cell.length_a   1.000
_cell.length_b   1.000
_cell.length_c   1.000
_cell.angle_alpha   90.00
_cell.angle_beta   90.00
_cell.angle_gamma   90.00
#
_symmetry.space_group_name_H-M   'P 1'
#
loop_
_entity.id
_entity.type
_entity.pdbx_description
1 polymer ?
#
loop_
_entity_poly.entity_id
_entity_poly.type
_entity_poly.pdbx_seq_one_letter_code
_entity_poly.pdbx_strand_id
1 'polypeptide(L)'
;MHFIFRNSTANEDEAVAFDRVVLRQGGELLVKHMYCLVPLPYQGKGLIKPIFQASLQQYVNMGIRKIMVHAGLGGGGYTWARHGFVAVEPNEVQTILNDAYNKLSANEITPVQRIFSKYYSDHPAGAEFPMILWASLPGMKEVLRGSDWNGSLDLHNPEQFRNFSNYVFRP
;
A
#
# COMPACT_ATOMS: atom_id res chain seq x y z
N MET A 1 18.51 -0.60 10.28
CA MET A 1 19.25 0.30 9.39
C MET A 1 18.28 1.26 8.77
N HIS A 2 18.58 2.57 8.77
CA HIS A 2 17.69 3.63 8.30
C HIS A 2 18.23 4.20 6.99
N PHE A 3 17.36 4.33 5.97
CA PHE A 3 17.69 4.86 4.66
C PHE A 3 16.74 6.01 4.33
N ILE A 4 17.31 7.17 3.99
CA ILE A 4 16.56 8.34 3.53
C ILE A 4 17.02 8.66 2.11
N PHE A 5 16.07 8.77 1.20
CA PHE A 5 16.28 9.33 -0.12
C PHE A 5 15.59 10.70 -0.16
N ARG A 6 16.34 11.71 -0.60
CA ARG A 6 15.80 13.03 -0.95
C ARG A 6 16.46 13.48 -2.24
N ASN A 7 15.70 14.05 -3.17
CA ASN A 7 16.33 14.74 -4.28
C ASN A 7 16.90 16.08 -3.80
N SER A 8 18.03 16.49 -4.34
CA SER A 8 18.73 17.73 -4.00
C SER A 8 18.04 18.94 -4.64
N THR A 9 16.84 19.29 -4.20
CA THR A 9 16.21 20.56 -4.57
C THR A 9 16.48 21.61 -3.48
N ALA A 10 16.60 22.88 -3.89
CA ALA A 10 16.85 23.98 -2.96
C ALA A 10 15.68 24.26 -2.00
N ASN A 11 14.49 23.71 -2.29
CA ASN A 11 13.28 23.90 -1.51
C ASN A 11 12.81 22.54 -0.96
N GLU A 12 12.76 22.38 0.35
CA GLU A 12 12.33 21.13 1.00
C GLU A 12 10.88 20.76 0.65
N ASP A 13 10.00 21.74 0.41
CA ASP A 13 8.61 21.52 0.04
C ASP A 13 8.45 20.95 -1.39
N GLU A 14 9.48 21.04 -2.20
CA GLU A 14 9.53 20.51 -3.57
C GLU A 14 10.29 19.18 -3.67
N ALA A 15 10.85 18.72 -2.56
CA ALA A 15 11.67 17.51 -2.53
C ALA A 15 10.82 16.24 -2.52
N VAL A 16 11.12 15.32 -3.45
CA VAL A 16 10.68 13.93 -3.30
C VAL A 16 11.44 13.31 -2.14
N ALA A 17 10.73 12.76 -1.16
CA ALA A 17 11.33 12.11 -0.01
C ALA A 17 10.82 10.68 0.11
N PHE A 18 11.74 9.75 0.37
CA PHE A 18 11.43 8.36 0.64
C PHE A 18 12.28 7.84 1.79
N ASP A 19 11.63 7.54 2.90
CA ASP A 19 12.24 7.12 4.15
C ASP A 19 11.82 5.69 4.50
N ARG A 20 12.80 4.85 4.86
CA ARG A 20 12.59 3.45 5.15
C ARG A 20 13.57 2.92 6.20
N VAL A 21 13.11 1.99 7.01
CA VAL A 21 13.89 1.34 8.04
C VAL A 21 13.90 -0.17 7.79
N VAL A 22 15.08 -0.77 7.75
CA VAL A 22 15.24 -2.23 7.75
C VAL A 22 15.32 -2.72 9.20
N LEU A 23 14.47 -3.67 9.51
CA LEU A 23 14.29 -4.26 10.83
C LEU A 23 14.55 -5.77 10.76
N ARG A 24 14.96 -6.38 11.88
CA ARG A 24 14.95 -7.83 12.06
C ARG A 24 13.91 -8.20 13.12
N GLN A 25 12.98 -9.07 12.74
CA GLN A 25 11.92 -9.54 13.63
C GLN A 25 11.71 -11.03 13.42
N GLY A 26 11.74 -11.83 14.49
CA GLY A 26 11.57 -13.29 14.40
C GLY A 26 12.59 -14.01 13.51
N GLY A 27 13.81 -13.46 13.37
CA GLY A 27 14.83 -13.98 12.46
C GLY A 27 14.74 -13.50 11.02
N GLU A 28 13.62 -12.94 10.60
CA GLU A 28 13.37 -12.41 9.25
C GLU A 28 13.78 -10.94 9.13
N LEU A 29 14.19 -10.54 7.92
CA LEU A 29 14.40 -9.13 7.57
C LEU A 29 13.13 -8.54 7.00
N LEU A 30 12.72 -7.42 7.56
CA LEU A 30 11.56 -6.64 7.15
C LEU A 30 12.02 -5.23 6.78
N VAL A 31 11.27 -4.56 5.91
CA VAL A 31 11.45 -3.12 5.66
C VAL A 31 10.14 -2.40 5.97
N LYS A 32 10.22 -1.32 6.74
CA LYS A 32 9.11 -0.41 6.97
C LYS A 32 9.34 0.88 6.19
N HIS A 33 8.40 1.19 5.28
CA HIS A 33 8.35 2.48 4.62
C HIS A 33 7.72 3.48 5.60
N MET A 34 8.56 4.36 6.12
CA MET A 34 8.15 5.34 7.15
C MET A 34 7.45 6.53 6.53
N TYR A 35 7.92 6.95 5.36
CA TYR A 35 7.44 8.13 4.69
C TYR A 35 7.73 8.07 3.18
N CYS A 36 6.75 8.47 2.38
CA CYS A 36 6.92 8.63 0.94
C CYS A 36 6.16 9.89 0.51
N LEU A 37 6.89 10.96 0.21
CA LEU A 37 6.33 12.22 -0.27
C LEU A 37 6.70 12.44 -1.72
N VAL A 38 5.69 12.65 -2.54
CA VAL A 38 5.84 13.22 -3.87
C VAL A 38 5.03 14.52 -3.88
N PRO A 39 5.66 15.69 -3.99
CA PRO A 39 4.96 16.96 -4.00
C PRO A 39 3.91 17.02 -5.12
N LEU A 40 2.80 17.75 -4.88
CA LEU A 40 1.66 17.83 -5.79
C LEU A 40 2.03 18.08 -7.27
N PRO A 41 2.95 19.02 -7.62
CA PRO A 41 3.33 19.27 -9.01
C PRO A 41 3.97 18.06 -9.72
N TYR A 42 4.46 17.09 -8.96
CA TYR A 42 5.17 15.91 -9.45
C TYR A 42 4.38 14.61 -9.35
N GLN A 43 3.20 14.64 -8.72
CA GLN A 43 2.33 13.47 -8.62
C GLN A 43 1.81 13.04 -10.00
N GLY A 44 1.58 11.74 -10.17
CA GLY A 44 1.10 11.17 -11.43
C GLY A 44 2.12 11.12 -12.57
N LYS A 45 3.34 11.65 -12.39
CA LYS A 45 4.41 11.68 -13.41
C LYS A 45 5.36 10.48 -13.34
N GLY A 46 5.06 9.50 -12.50
CA GLY A 46 5.86 8.26 -12.38
C GLY A 46 7.21 8.40 -11.69
N LEU A 47 7.55 9.57 -11.11
CA LEU A 47 8.86 9.85 -10.51
C LEU A 47 9.27 8.90 -9.39
N ILE A 48 8.30 8.33 -8.67
CA ILE A 48 8.59 7.39 -7.58
C ILE A 48 8.94 5.98 -8.10
N LYS A 49 8.56 5.63 -9.34
CA LYS A 49 8.80 4.29 -9.89
C LYS A 49 10.27 3.89 -9.90
N PRO A 50 11.22 4.70 -10.43
CA PRO A 50 12.63 4.36 -10.39
C PRO A 50 13.18 4.12 -8.98
N ILE A 51 12.67 4.87 -7.98
CA ILE A 51 13.04 4.70 -6.58
C ILE A 51 12.55 3.34 -6.06
N PHE A 52 11.31 2.98 -6.38
CA PHE A 52 10.75 1.67 -6.01
C PHE A 52 11.43 0.51 -6.75
N GLN A 53 11.81 0.70 -8.02
CA GLN A 53 12.58 -0.29 -8.79
C GLN A 53 13.91 -0.60 -8.10
N ALA A 54 14.72 0.43 -7.83
CA ALA A 54 15.99 0.28 -7.14
C ALA A 54 15.81 -0.32 -5.73
N SER A 55 14.74 0.10 -5.02
CA SER A 55 14.44 -0.40 -3.69
C SER A 55 14.05 -1.88 -3.72
N LEU A 56 13.17 -2.30 -4.63
CA LEU A 56 12.75 -3.69 -4.75
C LEU A 56 13.95 -4.60 -5.06
N GLN A 57 14.82 -4.18 -5.99
CA GLN A 57 16.05 -4.94 -6.28
C GLN A 57 16.94 -5.09 -5.04
N GLN A 58 17.09 -4.02 -4.25
CA GLN A 58 17.84 -4.09 -2.98
C GLN A 58 17.17 -5.03 -1.99
N TYR A 59 15.83 -4.98 -1.85
CA TYR A 59 15.08 -5.83 -0.92
C TYR A 59 15.26 -7.31 -1.25
N VAL A 60 15.15 -7.66 -2.53
CA VAL A 60 15.39 -9.03 -3.00
C VAL A 60 16.82 -9.47 -2.68
N ASN A 61 17.83 -8.64 -3.02
CA ASN A 61 19.25 -8.95 -2.75
C ASN A 61 19.58 -9.08 -1.26
N MET A 62 18.86 -8.34 -0.40
CA MET A 62 19.04 -8.40 1.06
C MET A 62 18.25 -9.54 1.71
N GLY A 63 17.39 -10.25 0.98
CA GLY A 63 16.51 -11.27 1.54
C GLY A 63 15.42 -10.69 2.43
N ILE A 64 14.91 -9.48 2.11
CA ILE A 64 13.77 -8.88 2.82
C ILE A 64 12.54 -9.75 2.58
N ARG A 65 11.88 -10.15 3.67
CA ARG A 65 10.66 -10.95 3.63
C ARG A 65 9.42 -10.11 3.34
N LYS A 66 9.21 -9.03 4.08
CA LYS A 66 8.01 -8.20 4.00
C LYS A 66 8.34 -6.72 3.90
N ILE A 67 7.53 -6.00 3.12
CA ILE A 67 7.44 -4.54 3.13
C ILE A 67 6.24 -4.15 3.97
N MET A 68 6.41 -3.25 4.93
CA MET A 68 5.36 -2.72 5.79
C MET A 68 5.14 -1.24 5.49
N VAL A 69 3.90 -0.80 5.51
CA VAL A 69 3.49 0.58 5.27
C VAL A 69 2.45 1.03 6.27
N HIS A 70 2.39 2.33 6.53
CA HIS A 70 1.22 3.00 7.08
C HIS A 70 0.59 3.83 5.97
N ALA A 71 -0.59 3.45 5.53
CA ALA A 71 -1.23 3.92 4.31
C ALA A 71 -2.29 5.00 4.64
N GLY A 72 -1.88 6.17 5.12
CA GLY A 72 -2.79 7.23 5.54
C GLY A 72 -2.58 8.57 4.80
N LEU A 73 -1.34 9.02 4.68
CA LEU A 73 -1.04 10.37 4.20
C LEU A 73 -1.34 10.56 2.70
N GLY A 74 -2.05 11.65 2.36
CA GLY A 74 -2.11 12.21 1.01
C GLY A 74 -2.56 11.25 -0.10
N GLY A 75 -3.46 10.31 0.20
CA GLY A 75 -3.92 9.31 -0.78
C GLY A 75 -3.14 7.99 -0.75
N GLY A 76 -2.29 7.80 0.26
CA GLY A 76 -1.52 6.56 0.48
C GLY A 76 -2.42 5.32 0.54
N GLY A 77 -3.60 5.42 1.16
CA GLY A 77 -4.56 4.32 1.24
C GLY A 77 -4.91 3.72 -0.11
N TYR A 78 -5.22 4.53 -1.11
CA TYR A 78 -5.50 4.05 -2.46
C TYR A 78 -4.25 3.59 -3.20
N THR A 79 -3.16 4.32 -3.04
CA THR A 79 -1.89 4.02 -3.71
C THR A 79 -1.38 2.64 -3.32
N TRP A 80 -1.23 2.36 -2.03
CA TRP A 80 -0.74 1.07 -1.55
C TRP A 80 -1.70 -0.09 -1.85
N ALA A 81 -3.02 0.16 -1.75
CA ALA A 81 -4.03 -0.83 -2.15
C ALA A 81 -3.87 -1.27 -3.61
N ARG A 82 -3.69 -0.34 -4.53
CA ARG A 82 -3.46 -0.64 -5.95
C ARG A 82 -2.16 -1.40 -6.23
N HIS A 83 -1.18 -1.26 -5.36
CA HIS A 83 0.11 -1.93 -5.50
C HIS A 83 0.15 -3.35 -4.91
N GLY A 84 -0.99 -3.86 -4.46
CA GLY A 84 -1.13 -5.23 -3.99
C GLY A 84 -0.80 -5.43 -2.52
N PHE A 85 -0.69 -4.34 -1.74
CA PHE A 85 -0.58 -4.44 -0.29
C PHE A 85 -1.88 -4.96 0.32
N VAL A 86 -1.73 -5.72 1.40
CA VAL A 86 -2.84 -6.27 2.18
C VAL A 86 -2.96 -5.48 3.49
N ALA A 87 -4.19 -5.22 3.94
CA ALA A 87 -4.42 -4.64 5.27
C ALA A 87 -4.25 -5.71 6.34
N VAL A 88 -3.45 -5.41 7.38
CA VAL A 88 -3.10 -6.40 8.42
C VAL A 88 -4.08 -6.41 9.58
N GLU A 89 -4.84 -5.33 9.77
CA GLU A 89 -5.77 -5.16 10.89
C GLU A 89 -7.22 -5.24 10.42
N PRO A 90 -7.99 -6.30 10.77
CA PRO A 90 -9.41 -6.44 10.35
C PRO A 90 -10.30 -5.27 10.76
N ASN A 91 -10.00 -4.62 11.90
CA ASN A 91 -10.77 -3.46 12.38
C ASN A 91 -10.60 -2.25 11.46
N GLU A 92 -9.42 -2.04 10.87
CA GLU A 92 -9.19 -0.97 9.89
C GLU A 92 -9.98 -1.24 8.61
N VAL A 93 -10.03 -2.50 8.16
CA VAL A 93 -10.83 -2.91 7.00
C VAL A 93 -12.32 -2.67 7.25
N GLN A 94 -12.82 -2.99 8.47
CA GLN A 94 -14.20 -2.71 8.85
C GLN A 94 -14.50 -1.20 8.87
N THR A 95 -13.56 -0.38 9.33
CA THR A 95 -13.70 1.09 9.31
C THR A 95 -13.81 1.61 7.88
N ILE A 96 -12.98 1.12 6.96
CA ILE A 96 -13.05 1.48 5.53
C ILE A 96 -14.38 1.05 4.92
N LEU A 97 -14.92 -0.12 5.28
CA LEU A 97 -16.23 -0.56 4.84
C LEU A 97 -17.34 0.39 5.33
N ASN A 98 -17.28 0.81 6.59
CA ASN A 98 -18.25 1.76 7.16
C ASN A 98 -18.18 3.13 6.44
N ASP A 99 -16.99 3.60 6.11
CA ASP A 99 -16.80 4.81 5.29
C ASP A 99 -17.38 4.66 3.89
N ALA A 100 -17.22 3.48 3.29
CA ALA A 100 -17.81 3.17 1.99
C ALA A 100 -19.35 3.23 2.02
N TYR A 101 -19.99 2.72 3.08
CA TYR A 101 -21.44 2.86 3.27
C TYR A 101 -21.92 4.30 3.31
N ASN A 102 -21.09 5.21 3.84
CA ASN A 102 -21.44 6.64 3.94
C ASN A 102 -21.22 7.41 2.63
N LYS A 103 -20.39 6.91 1.73
CA LYS A 103 -19.93 7.65 0.53
C LYS A 103 -20.44 7.07 -0.78
N LEU A 104 -20.75 5.78 -0.83
CA LEU A 104 -21.14 5.09 -2.06
C LEU A 104 -22.65 4.93 -2.21
N SER A 105 -23.12 4.90 -3.45
CA SER A 105 -24.50 4.54 -3.77
C SER A 105 -24.79 3.06 -3.49
N ALA A 106 -26.06 2.68 -3.42
CA ALA A 106 -26.48 1.30 -3.18
C ALA A 106 -25.89 0.30 -4.20
N ASN A 107 -25.75 0.72 -5.46
CA ASN A 107 -25.18 -0.13 -6.51
C ASN A 107 -23.66 -0.33 -6.35
N GLU A 108 -22.96 0.69 -5.87
CA GLU A 108 -21.50 0.65 -5.66
C GLU A 108 -21.09 -0.09 -4.38
N ILE A 109 -21.87 0.06 -3.30
CA ILE A 109 -21.56 -0.59 -2.02
C ILE A 109 -21.78 -2.11 -2.06
N THR A 110 -22.75 -2.59 -2.82
CA THR A 110 -23.09 -4.02 -2.90
C THR A 110 -21.89 -4.92 -3.24
N PRO A 111 -21.08 -4.63 -4.29
CA PRO A 111 -19.89 -5.45 -4.58
C PRO A 111 -18.81 -5.31 -3.49
N VAL A 112 -18.65 -4.15 -2.86
CA VAL A 112 -17.69 -3.94 -1.76
C VAL A 112 -18.02 -4.84 -0.58
N GLN A 113 -19.29 -4.82 -0.14
CA GLN A 113 -19.79 -5.64 0.96
C GLN A 113 -19.68 -7.14 0.64
N ARG A 114 -20.02 -7.55 -0.59
CA ARG A 114 -19.94 -8.96 -1.00
C ARG A 114 -18.51 -9.49 -0.92
N ILE A 115 -17.52 -8.70 -1.38
CA ILE A 115 -16.10 -9.07 -1.30
C ILE A 115 -15.68 -9.22 0.15
N PHE A 116 -16.03 -8.25 1.03
CA PHE A 116 -15.73 -8.30 2.45
C PHE A 116 -16.31 -9.54 3.12
N SER A 117 -17.62 -9.75 2.96
CA SER A 117 -18.32 -10.87 3.60
C SER A 117 -17.80 -12.22 3.12
N LYS A 118 -17.55 -12.35 1.81
CA LYS A 118 -16.99 -13.59 1.26
C LYS A 118 -15.59 -13.83 1.82
N TYR A 119 -14.73 -12.83 1.82
CA TYR A 119 -13.34 -12.97 2.28
C TYR A 119 -13.27 -13.46 3.73
N TYR A 120 -13.99 -12.80 4.65
CA TYR A 120 -13.97 -13.17 6.06
C TYR A 120 -14.80 -14.42 6.38
N SER A 121 -15.74 -14.81 5.52
CA SER A 121 -16.37 -16.13 5.59
C SER A 121 -15.39 -17.25 5.26
N ASP A 122 -14.53 -17.03 4.25
CA ASP A 122 -13.50 -17.99 3.87
C ASP A 122 -12.30 -18.00 4.87
N HIS A 123 -12.14 -16.93 5.66
CA HIS A 123 -11.04 -16.73 6.61
C HIS A 123 -11.55 -16.34 8.00
N PRO A 124 -12.28 -17.22 8.72
CA PRO A 124 -12.97 -16.86 9.98
C PRO A 124 -12.02 -16.54 11.14
N ALA A 125 -10.78 -16.99 11.08
CA ALA A 125 -9.75 -16.64 12.07
C ALA A 125 -9.16 -15.22 11.90
N GLY A 126 -9.63 -14.48 10.89
CA GLY A 126 -9.02 -13.24 10.44
C GLY A 126 -7.79 -13.48 9.56
N ALA A 127 -7.66 -12.72 8.53
CA ALA A 127 -6.50 -12.76 7.64
C ALA A 127 -6.21 -11.36 7.09
N GLU A 128 -4.99 -11.16 6.60
CA GLU A 128 -4.57 -9.92 5.94
C GLU A 128 -5.43 -9.68 4.68
N PHE A 129 -6.24 -8.63 4.66
CA PHE A 129 -7.23 -8.38 3.59
C PHE A 129 -6.57 -7.83 2.33
N PRO A 130 -6.77 -8.46 1.14
CA PRO A 130 -6.18 -8.00 -0.12
C PRO A 130 -6.86 -6.71 -0.61
N MET A 131 -6.30 -5.55 -0.29
CA MET A 131 -6.88 -4.23 -0.59
C MET A 131 -7.04 -3.96 -2.09
N ILE A 132 -6.32 -4.67 -2.95
CA ILE A 132 -6.45 -4.60 -4.40
C ILE A 132 -7.85 -4.99 -4.89
N LEU A 133 -8.55 -5.87 -4.16
CA LEU A 133 -9.93 -6.26 -4.48
C LEU A 133 -10.89 -5.08 -4.43
N TRP A 134 -10.68 -4.17 -3.47
CA TRP A 134 -11.46 -2.95 -3.36
C TRP A 134 -10.93 -1.83 -4.26
N ALA A 135 -9.61 -1.70 -4.40
CA ALA A 135 -9.00 -0.67 -5.21
C ALA A 135 -9.35 -0.78 -6.71
N SER A 136 -9.83 -1.92 -7.17
CA SER A 136 -10.30 -2.15 -8.54
C SER A 136 -11.78 -1.84 -8.76
N LEU A 137 -12.55 -1.56 -7.70
CA LEU A 137 -13.97 -1.25 -7.80
C LEU A 137 -14.23 0.24 -8.09
N PRO A 138 -15.24 0.56 -8.91
CA PRO A 138 -15.73 1.93 -9.07
C PRO A 138 -16.12 2.55 -7.72
N GLY A 139 -15.85 3.84 -7.54
CA GLY A 139 -16.15 4.58 -6.31
C GLY A 139 -15.16 4.38 -5.16
N MET A 140 -14.53 3.20 -5.04
CA MET A 140 -13.60 2.92 -3.94
C MET A 140 -12.32 3.75 -3.95
N LYS A 141 -11.96 4.36 -5.06
CA LYS A 141 -10.79 5.26 -5.14
C LYS A 141 -10.86 6.40 -4.12
N GLU A 142 -12.00 7.09 -4.03
CA GLU A 142 -12.16 8.23 -3.12
C GLU A 142 -12.30 7.77 -1.65
N VAL A 143 -12.93 6.62 -1.41
CA VAL A 143 -12.98 6.01 -0.08
C VAL A 143 -11.58 5.68 0.40
N LEU A 144 -10.79 4.97 -0.41
CA LEU A 144 -9.44 4.55 -0.06
C LEU A 144 -8.45 5.71 0.02
N ARG A 145 -8.62 6.79 -0.75
CA ARG A 145 -7.80 7.99 -0.62
C ARG A 145 -7.92 8.65 0.75
N GLY A 146 -9.10 8.61 1.34
CA GLY A 146 -9.37 9.15 2.68
C GLY A 146 -9.16 8.14 3.80
N SER A 147 -8.75 6.92 3.50
CA SER A 147 -8.58 5.86 4.49
C SER A 147 -7.18 5.86 5.10
N ASP A 148 -7.11 5.27 6.30
CA ASP A 148 -5.90 5.08 7.09
C ASP A 148 -5.84 3.61 7.54
N TRP A 149 -4.76 2.90 7.19
CA TRP A 149 -4.61 1.49 7.48
C TRP A 149 -3.15 1.03 7.45
N ASN A 150 -2.84 0.01 8.24
CA ASN A 150 -1.53 -0.63 8.25
C ASN A 150 -1.49 -1.75 7.21
N GLY A 151 -0.47 -1.72 6.36
CA GLY A 151 -0.33 -2.65 5.27
C GLY A 151 0.96 -3.45 5.29
N SER A 152 0.88 -4.64 4.70
CA SER A 152 2.05 -5.45 4.41
C SER A 152 2.06 -5.96 2.97
N LEU A 153 3.24 -6.32 2.49
CA LEU A 153 3.45 -7.01 1.22
C LEU A 153 4.54 -8.06 1.42
N ASP A 154 4.17 -9.33 1.29
CA ASP A 154 5.10 -10.46 1.40
C ASP A 154 5.79 -10.70 0.06
N LEU A 155 7.11 -10.46 0.01
CA LEU A 155 7.92 -10.67 -1.20
C LEU A 155 8.08 -12.15 -1.58
N HIS A 156 7.78 -13.08 -0.66
CA HIS A 156 7.76 -14.51 -0.92
C HIS A 156 6.36 -15.02 -1.34
N ASN A 157 5.32 -14.19 -1.26
CA ASN A 157 4.02 -14.50 -1.83
C ASN A 157 4.04 -14.18 -3.33
N PRO A 158 3.89 -15.17 -4.24
CA PRO A 158 4.05 -14.94 -5.69
C PRO A 158 3.03 -13.96 -6.28
N GLU A 159 1.84 -13.91 -5.72
CA GLU A 159 0.79 -13.01 -6.20
C GLU A 159 1.08 -11.55 -5.78
N GLN A 160 1.38 -11.32 -4.51
CA GLN A 160 1.72 -9.99 -4.00
C GLN A 160 2.98 -9.45 -4.68
N PHE A 161 4.03 -10.28 -4.81
CA PHE A 161 5.26 -9.92 -5.52
C PHE A 161 4.99 -9.54 -6.98
N ARG A 162 4.17 -10.35 -7.68
CA ARG A 162 3.80 -10.07 -9.08
C ARG A 162 3.02 -8.76 -9.21
N ASN A 163 2.06 -8.49 -8.33
CA ASN A 163 1.25 -7.27 -8.37
C ASN A 163 2.14 -6.03 -8.17
N PHE A 164 3.03 -6.06 -7.18
CA PHE A 164 3.95 -4.98 -6.92
C PHE A 164 4.99 -4.81 -8.04
N SER A 165 5.59 -5.89 -8.51
CA SER A 165 6.55 -5.87 -9.63
C SER A 165 5.91 -5.33 -10.91
N ASN A 166 4.69 -5.74 -11.22
CA ASN A 166 3.95 -5.21 -12.36
C ASN A 166 3.77 -3.68 -12.28
N TYR A 167 3.48 -3.16 -11.08
CA TYR A 167 3.39 -1.72 -10.90
C TYR A 167 4.74 -1.03 -11.10
N VAL A 168 5.78 -1.59 -10.49
CA VAL A 168 7.11 -0.99 -10.46
C VAL A 168 7.77 -1.00 -11.84
N PHE A 169 7.62 -2.09 -12.62
CA PHE A 169 8.35 -2.31 -13.87
C PHE A 169 7.54 -2.08 -15.15
N ARG A 170 6.21 -1.96 -15.07
CA ARG A 170 5.44 -1.57 -16.26
C ARG A 170 5.66 -0.09 -16.59
N PRO A 171 5.80 0.24 -17.89
CA PRO A 171 5.93 1.62 -18.37
C PRO A 171 4.72 2.50 -18.00
#